data_e672dce248e29f48784298e70849510a
#
_entry.id   e672dce248e29f48784298e70849510a
#
_cell.length_a   1.000
_cell.length_b   1.000
_cell.length_c   1.000
_cell.angle_alpha   90.00
_cell.angle_beta   90.00
_cell.angle_gamma   90.00
#
_symmetry.space_group_name_H-M   'P 1'
#
loop_
_entity.id
_entity.type
_entity.pdbx_description
1 polymer ?
#
loop_
_entity_poly.entity_id
_entity_poly.type
_entity_poly.pdbx_seq_one_letter_code
_entity_poly.pdbx_strand_id
1 'polypeptide(L)'
;MSKGARFAMLAFVAAFAALPAAPAPRKVHTVVLAAARRVHYSKAGDPAGAVQGEEDLKIRALLVDGLVREWTTGEAHDVTDRSFVVRRVIKLNDALPSDKTGASDKPAQGEKQSHWVWQRGPWLLVDRVTGHVVALKLPDYDPGVSQVSWFRDYGAYCGLTAGGKSLYAVVAQVAARKAVLARKLDSFDPESHPDPVCGPAEWQRQPLRVSFHPTGKEGVSFDIVPGSAVLVEESGDDAETPAAAVEAKPK
;
A
#
# COMPACT_ATOMS: atom_id res chain seq x y z
N MET A 1 -0.40 -87.12 44.83
CA MET A 1 -1.63 -86.38 44.40
C MET A 1 -1.45 -84.93 44.77
N SER A 2 -0.99 -84.08 43.87
CA SER A 2 -0.69 -82.64 44.10
C SER A 2 -1.64 -81.84 43.19
N LYS A 3 -2.48 -80.99 43.84
CA LYS A 3 -3.40 -80.08 43.17
C LYS A 3 -2.71 -78.76 42.89
N GLY A 4 -2.42 -78.48 41.66
CA GLY A 4 -1.82 -77.15 41.23
C GLY A 4 -2.92 -76.10 41.17
N ALA A 5 -2.78 -75.04 41.95
CA ALA A 5 -3.58 -73.84 41.90
C ALA A 5 -3.09 -72.88 40.79
N ARG A 6 -3.90 -72.61 39.80
CA ARG A 6 -3.62 -71.58 38.75
C ARG A 6 -4.12 -70.24 39.28
N PHE A 7 -3.18 -69.34 39.55
CA PHE A 7 -3.48 -67.93 39.77
C PHE A 7 -3.64 -67.22 38.42
N ALA A 8 -4.84 -66.74 38.14
CA ALA A 8 -5.10 -65.86 37.02
C ALA A 8 -4.84 -64.41 37.43
N MET A 9 -3.82 -63.83 36.87
CA MET A 9 -3.45 -62.40 37.12
C MET A 9 -4.25 -61.54 36.11
N LEU A 10 -5.29 -60.85 36.60
CA LEU A 10 -6.05 -59.86 35.84
C LEU A 10 -5.21 -58.56 35.75
N ALA A 11 -4.67 -58.27 34.53
CA ALA A 11 -4.02 -56.99 34.24
C ALA A 11 -5.12 -55.94 33.96
N PHE A 12 -5.28 -54.99 34.84
CA PHE A 12 -6.12 -53.79 34.65
C PHE A 12 -5.37 -52.81 33.78
N VAL A 13 -5.69 -52.69 32.49
CA VAL A 13 -5.20 -51.65 31.61
C VAL A 13 -6.04 -50.38 31.84
N ALA A 14 -5.52 -49.43 32.62
CA ALA A 14 -6.13 -48.11 32.76
C ALA A 14 -5.88 -47.28 31.48
N ALA A 15 -6.89 -47.18 30.62
CA ALA A 15 -6.88 -46.30 29.48
C ALA A 15 -7.03 -44.85 29.99
N PHE A 16 -5.91 -44.13 30.06
CA PHE A 16 -5.94 -42.68 30.26
C PHE A 16 -6.45 -42.01 28.98
N ALA A 17 -7.73 -41.64 28.92
CA ALA A 17 -8.28 -40.78 27.87
C ALA A 17 -7.62 -39.37 28.02
N ALA A 18 -6.67 -39.05 27.16
CA ALA A 18 -6.12 -37.71 27.04
C ALA A 18 -7.24 -36.76 26.61
N LEU A 19 -7.74 -35.95 27.52
CA LEU A 19 -8.67 -34.87 27.18
C LEU A 19 -7.93 -33.89 26.25
N PRO A 20 -8.53 -33.50 25.10
CA PRO A 20 -7.94 -32.50 24.24
C PRO A 20 -7.78 -31.20 25.02
N ALA A 21 -6.53 -30.72 25.13
CA ALA A 21 -6.24 -29.45 25.79
C ALA A 21 -6.98 -28.32 25.04
N ALA A 22 -7.81 -27.58 25.76
CA ALA A 22 -8.49 -26.41 25.19
C ALA A 22 -7.44 -25.47 24.60
N PRO A 23 -7.64 -24.95 23.37
CA PRO A 23 -6.69 -24.03 22.77
C PRO A 23 -6.54 -22.80 23.68
N ALA A 24 -5.30 -22.43 23.97
CA ALA A 24 -5.00 -21.25 24.79
C ALA A 24 -5.68 -20.01 24.17
N PRO A 25 -6.25 -19.10 24.99
CA PRO A 25 -6.89 -17.89 24.51
C PRO A 25 -5.88 -17.08 23.69
N ARG A 26 -6.24 -16.77 22.44
CA ARG A 26 -5.40 -15.94 21.57
C ARG A 26 -5.33 -14.54 22.15
N LYS A 27 -4.13 -14.04 22.40
CA LYS A 27 -3.92 -12.67 22.81
C LYS A 27 -4.40 -11.72 21.70
N VAL A 28 -5.36 -10.87 22.00
CA VAL A 28 -5.82 -9.81 21.10
C VAL A 28 -4.92 -8.61 21.35
N HIS A 29 -4.31 -8.10 20.28
CA HIS A 29 -3.44 -6.94 20.34
C HIS A 29 -4.25 -5.65 20.16
N THR A 30 -3.81 -4.57 20.83
CA THR A 30 -4.40 -3.24 20.65
C THR A 30 -3.61 -2.50 19.59
N VAL A 31 -4.25 -2.21 18.45
CA VAL A 31 -3.64 -1.49 17.32
C VAL A 31 -4.32 -0.13 17.15
N VAL A 32 -3.56 0.95 17.30
CA VAL A 32 -4.08 2.32 17.19
C VAL A 32 -3.12 3.24 16.45
N LEU A 33 -3.68 4.24 15.77
CA LEU A 33 -2.93 5.36 15.21
C LEU A 33 -2.94 6.51 16.23
N ALA A 34 -1.78 6.92 16.70
CA ALA A 34 -1.63 8.00 17.67
C ALA A 34 -2.11 9.36 17.14
N ALA A 35 -2.10 10.40 17.97
CA ALA A 35 -2.38 11.76 17.54
C ALA A 35 -1.45 12.19 16.40
N ALA A 36 -2.01 12.96 15.47
CA ALA A 36 -1.25 13.45 14.34
C ALA A 36 -0.31 14.59 14.75
N ARG A 37 0.86 14.64 14.14
CA ARG A 37 1.81 15.78 14.20
C ARG A 37 2.24 16.19 12.81
N ARG A 38 2.63 17.43 12.62
CA ARG A 38 3.22 17.92 11.38
C ARG A 38 4.73 17.83 11.43
N VAL A 39 5.33 17.50 10.32
CA VAL A 39 6.78 17.41 10.15
C VAL A 39 7.16 17.96 8.77
N HIS A 40 8.38 18.43 8.63
CA HIS A 40 8.90 18.83 7.33
C HIS A 40 9.14 17.62 6.44
N TYR A 41 8.71 17.73 5.21
CA TYR A 41 8.73 16.67 4.20
C TYR A 41 9.42 17.17 2.94
N SER A 42 10.38 16.43 2.44
CA SER A 42 10.97 16.65 1.13
C SER A 42 10.57 15.56 0.16
N LYS A 43 9.95 15.93 -0.96
CA LYS A 43 9.51 15.02 -2.01
C LYS A 43 10.72 14.38 -2.71
N ALA A 44 11.76 15.14 -2.95
CA ALA A 44 12.96 14.70 -3.66
C ALA A 44 13.98 13.97 -2.76
N GLY A 45 13.76 13.97 -1.43
CA GLY A 45 14.77 13.46 -0.50
C GLY A 45 15.96 14.37 -0.35
N ASP A 46 15.92 15.57 -0.92
CA ASP A 46 16.98 16.54 -0.79
C ASP A 46 17.13 16.97 0.67
N PRO A 47 18.37 17.07 1.17
CA PRO A 47 18.61 17.61 2.48
C PRO A 47 18.05 19.04 2.53
N ALA A 48 17.41 19.39 3.63
CA ALA A 48 16.83 20.69 3.80
C ALA A 48 17.90 21.78 3.71
N GLY A 49 17.91 22.42 2.64
CA GLY A 49 18.73 23.54 2.20
C GLY A 49 18.09 24.16 0.97
N ALA A 50 17.26 23.40 0.27
CA ALA A 50 16.41 23.90 -0.79
C ALA A 50 15.09 24.39 -0.17
N VAL A 51 15.07 25.63 0.27
CA VAL A 51 13.93 26.32 0.92
C VAL A 51 12.69 26.45 0.02
N GLN A 52 12.72 25.93 -1.18
CA GLN A 52 11.61 25.97 -2.12
C GLN A 52 11.02 24.57 -2.29
N GLY A 53 9.91 24.32 -1.62
CA GLY A 53 9.09 23.11 -1.82
C GLY A 53 8.97 22.18 -0.62
N GLU A 54 9.38 22.59 0.58
CA GLU A 54 9.06 21.83 1.79
C GLU A 54 7.56 21.95 2.09
N GLU A 55 6.87 20.81 2.03
CA GLU A 55 5.49 20.71 2.45
C GLU A 55 5.41 20.15 3.87
N ASP A 56 4.40 20.54 4.61
CA ASP A 56 4.09 19.93 5.89
C ASP A 56 3.46 18.55 5.69
N LEU A 57 4.17 17.51 6.12
CA LEU A 57 3.63 16.17 6.16
C LEU A 57 2.99 15.88 7.51
N LYS A 58 1.72 15.49 7.48
CA LYS A 58 1.02 14.98 8.66
C LYS A 58 1.40 13.53 8.89
N ILE A 59 1.96 13.22 10.07
CA ILE A 59 2.34 11.86 10.43
C ILE A 59 1.68 11.40 11.72
N ARG A 60 1.51 10.08 11.86
CA ARG A 60 0.97 9.41 13.05
C ARG A 60 1.79 8.17 13.37
N ALA A 61 2.09 7.94 14.64
CA ALA A 61 2.66 6.68 15.05
C ALA A 61 1.61 5.57 15.01
N LEU A 62 1.95 4.44 14.42
CA LEU A 62 1.21 3.20 14.53
C LEU A 62 1.68 2.48 15.80
N LEU A 63 0.81 2.34 16.74
CA LEU A 63 1.06 1.69 18.04
C LEU A 63 0.46 0.28 18.04
N VAL A 64 1.22 -0.68 18.53
CA VAL A 64 0.75 -2.03 18.86
C VAL A 64 1.07 -2.29 20.31
N ASP A 65 0.06 -2.55 21.12
CA ASP A 65 0.17 -2.70 22.57
C ASP A 65 0.86 -1.50 23.26
N GLY A 66 0.60 -0.28 22.76
CA GLY A 66 1.20 0.95 23.26
C GLY A 66 2.63 1.24 22.78
N LEU A 67 3.26 0.32 22.03
CA LEU A 67 4.61 0.51 21.50
C LEU A 67 4.56 1.00 20.05
N VAL A 68 5.39 1.99 19.72
CA VAL A 68 5.54 2.48 18.34
C VAL A 68 6.14 1.37 17.49
N ARG A 69 5.41 0.94 16.47
CA ARG A 69 5.89 -0.03 15.49
C ARG A 69 6.39 0.66 14.23
N GLU A 70 5.63 1.63 13.74
CA GLU A 70 5.95 2.34 12.51
C GLU A 70 5.46 3.79 12.58
N TRP A 71 6.01 4.64 11.74
CA TRP A 71 5.49 5.97 11.44
C TRP A 71 4.74 5.94 10.12
N THR A 72 3.57 6.59 10.07
CA THR A 72 2.66 6.53 8.93
C THR A 72 2.09 7.90 8.60
N THR A 73 1.51 8.08 7.41
CA THR A 73 0.72 9.27 7.09
C THR A 73 -0.57 9.34 7.92
N GLY A 74 -0.99 8.21 8.49
CA GLY A 74 -2.20 8.12 9.30
C GLY A 74 -3.49 8.06 8.48
N GLU A 75 -3.40 8.07 7.17
CA GLU A 75 -4.51 7.81 6.25
C GLU A 75 -4.66 6.29 6.11
N ALA A 76 -5.51 5.71 6.93
CA ALA A 76 -5.77 4.28 6.91
C ALA A 76 -6.98 3.98 6.03
N HIS A 77 -6.89 2.90 5.26
CA HIS A 77 -7.99 2.35 4.49
C HIS A 77 -8.29 0.93 4.96
N ASP A 78 -9.54 0.65 5.32
CA ASP A 78 -9.98 -0.65 5.79
C ASP A 78 -10.11 -1.63 4.62
N VAL A 79 -9.33 -2.71 4.67
CA VAL A 79 -9.38 -3.80 3.70
C VAL A 79 -10.45 -4.81 4.11
N THR A 80 -10.47 -5.13 5.41
CA THR A 80 -11.48 -5.96 6.06
C THR A 80 -11.70 -5.42 7.48
N ASP A 81 -12.70 -5.92 8.21
CA ASP A 81 -12.89 -5.58 9.64
C ASP A 81 -11.66 -5.89 10.48
N ARG A 82 -10.85 -6.84 10.03
CA ARG A 82 -9.65 -7.30 10.72
C ARG A 82 -8.38 -6.58 10.29
N SER A 83 -8.31 -6.03 9.09
CA SER A 83 -7.08 -5.51 8.52
C SER A 83 -7.29 -4.19 7.79
N PHE A 84 -6.27 -3.34 7.82
CA PHE A 84 -6.22 -2.10 7.08
C PHE A 84 -4.84 -1.89 6.47
N VAL A 85 -4.79 -1.01 5.46
CA VAL A 85 -3.55 -0.53 4.88
C VAL A 85 -3.31 0.92 5.29
N VAL A 86 -2.05 1.27 5.47
CA VAL A 86 -1.62 2.63 5.80
C VAL A 86 -0.26 2.90 5.16
N ARG A 87 -0.03 4.14 4.71
CA ARG A 87 1.24 4.50 4.09
C ARG A 87 2.31 4.74 5.14
N ARG A 88 3.43 4.03 5.04
CA ARG A 88 4.62 4.25 5.87
C ARG A 88 5.25 5.59 5.57
N VAL A 89 5.84 6.22 6.56
CA VAL A 89 6.78 7.32 6.39
C VAL A 89 8.13 6.94 7.00
N ILE A 90 9.19 7.34 6.34
CA ILE A 90 10.57 7.00 6.70
C ILE A 90 11.29 8.29 7.05
N LYS A 91 12.04 8.29 8.14
CA LYS A 91 12.92 9.37 8.50
C LYS A 91 14.33 9.02 8.03
N LEU A 92 14.80 9.73 7.04
CA LEU A 92 16.15 9.57 6.51
C LEU A 92 17.10 10.57 7.16
N ASN A 93 18.31 10.14 7.41
CA ASN A 93 19.41 11.02 7.81
C ASN A 93 20.20 11.35 6.55
N ASP A 94 20.35 12.61 6.24
CA ASP A 94 21.17 13.12 5.14
C ASP A 94 22.68 13.15 5.47
N ALA A 95 23.04 12.98 6.75
CA ALA A 95 24.43 12.82 7.12
C ALA A 95 24.97 11.49 6.56
N LEU A 96 25.80 11.59 5.53
CA LEU A 96 26.67 10.47 5.16
C LEU A 96 27.49 10.08 6.40
N PRO A 97 27.68 8.78 6.69
CA PRO A 97 28.65 8.37 7.66
C PRO A 97 29.96 9.01 7.22
N SER A 98 30.45 10.01 7.95
CA SER A 98 31.78 10.55 7.71
C SER A 98 32.72 9.38 7.76
N ASP A 99 33.45 9.12 6.69
CA ASP A 99 34.58 8.22 6.71
C ASP A 99 35.47 8.63 7.87
N LYS A 100 35.39 7.91 8.95
CA LYS A 100 36.27 8.07 10.10
C LYS A 100 37.67 7.52 9.77
N THR A 101 38.22 7.98 8.66
CA THR A 101 39.61 7.77 8.30
C THR A 101 40.34 9.09 8.41
N GLY A 102 40.73 9.43 9.61
CA GLY A 102 41.60 10.59 9.83
C GLY A 102 41.42 11.15 11.24
N ALA A 103 42.20 10.64 12.15
CA ALA A 103 42.43 11.27 13.43
C ALA A 103 42.89 12.71 13.23
N SER A 104 42.04 13.68 13.54
CA SER A 104 42.46 15.04 13.83
C SER A 104 41.54 15.53 14.95
N ASP A 105 42.11 15.52 16.14
CA ASP A 105 41.61 16.14 17.37
C ASP A 105 41.48 17.66 17.22
N LYS A 106 40.55 18.13 16.45
CA LYS A 106 40.06 19.52 16.60
C LYS A 106 38.55 19.50 16.40
N PRO A 107 37.75 19.96 17.39
CA PRO A 107 36.35 20.22 17.16
C PRO A 107 36.23 21.29 16.10
N ALA A 108 35.84 20.91 14.90
CA ALA A 108 35.46 21.85 13.86
C ALA A 108 34.23 22.60 14.35
N GLN A 109 34.40 23.87 14.65
CA GLN A 109 33.29 24.82 14.85
C GLN A 109 32.41 24.81 13.59
N GLY A 110 31.28 24.15 13.65
CA GLY A 110 30.33 23.98 12.56
C GLY A 110 29.90 22.53 12.40
N GLU A 111 29.51 21.88 13.49
CA GLU A 111 28.73 20.65 13.37
C GLU A 111 27.51 20.97 12.50
N LYS A 112 27.54 20.56 11.23
CA LYS A 112 26.35 20.48 10.41
C LYS A 112 25.39 19.56 11.17
N GLN A 113 24.41 20.18 11.86
CA GLN A 113 23.36 19.43 12.52
C GLN A 113 22.77 18.51 11.46
N SER A 114 22.88 17.19 11.69
CA SER A 114 22.31 16.21 10.78
C SER A 114 20.82 16.52 10.65
N HIS A 115 20.40 16.87 9.44
CA HIS A 115 19.03 17.22 9.15
C HIS A 115 18.25 15.95 8.81
N TRP A 116 17.21 15.69 9.58
CA TRP A 116 16.36 14.53 9.38
C TRP A 116 15.17 14.93 8.53
N VAL A 117 15.07 14.33 7.34
CA VAL A 117 13.98 14.55 6.40
C VAL A 117 13.04 13.37 6.42
N TRP A 118 11.75 13.65 6.41
CA TRP A 118 10.72 12.64 6.29
C TRP A 118 10.37 12.42 4.82
N GLN A 119 10.15 11.15 4.47
CA GLN A 119 9.75 10.74 3.13
C GLN A 119 8.58 9.76 3.20
N ARG A 120 7.78 9.75 2.15
CA ARG A 120 6.74 8.75 1.98
C ARG A 120 7.39 7.44 1.56
N GLY A 121 7.08 6.38 2.31
CA GLY A 121 7.57 5.02 2.06
C GLY A 121 6.51 4.12 1.41
N PRO A 122 6.73 2.80 1.44
CA PRO A 122 5.78 1.81 0.96
C PRO A 122 4.51 1.77 1.82
N TRP A 123 3.49 1.09 1.32
CA TRP A 123 2.30 0.77 2.08
C TRP A 123 2.56 -0.39 3.05
N LEU A 124 1.88 -0.35 4.17
CA LEU A 124 1.87 -1.40 5.20
C LEU A 124 0.48 -2.02 5.25
N LEU A 125 0.44 -3.33 5.41
CA LEU A 125 -0.76 -4.08 5.82
C LEU A 125 -0.67 -4.36 7.31
N VAL A 126 -1.73 -4.04 8.04
CA VAL A 126 -1.81 -4.16 9.49
C VAL A 126 -2.98 -5.07 9.86
N ASP A 127 -2.71 -6.12 10.63
CA ASP A 127 -3.74 -7.01 11.21
C ASP A 127 -4.07 -6.51 12.62
N ARG A 128 -5.33 -6.12 12.84
CA ARG A 128 -5.81 -5.59 14.12
C ARG A 128 -5.83 -6.62 15.25
N VAL A 129 -5.96 -7.90 14.90
CA VAL A 129 -6.09 -8.98 15.89
C VAL A 129 -4.72 -9.47 16.36
N THR A 130 -3.81 -9.67 15.42
CA THR A 130 -2.47 -10.19 15.72
C THR A 130 -1.43 -9.11 15.96
N GLY A 131 -1.75 -7.84 15.66
CA GLY A 131 -0.79 -6.74 15.72
C GLY A 131 0.35 -6.85 14.70
N HIS A 132 0.24 -7.75 13.72
CA HIS A 132 1.24 -7.89 12.67
C HIS A 132 1.21 -6.70 11.73
N VAL A 133 2.40 -6.15 11.44
CA VAL A 133 2.63 -5.05 10.52
C VAL A 133 3.64 -5.53 9.50
N VAL A 134 3.24 -5.58 8.23
CA VAL A 134 4.09 -6.04 7.14
C VAL A 134 4.06 -5.07 5.96
N ALA A 135 5.17 -4.95 5.25
CA ALA A 135 5.22 -4.16 4.03
C ALA A 135 4.36 -4.83 2.95
N LEU A 136 3.42 -4.07 2.38
CA LEU A 136 2.60 -4.52 1.27
C LEU A 136 3.40 -4.41 -0.03
N LYS A 137 3.53 -5.52 -0.74
CA LYS A 137 4.20 -5.56 -2.04
C LYS A 137 3.21 -5.14 -3.12
N LEU A 138 3.33 -3.92 -3.60
CA LEU A 138 2.57 -3.40 -4.73
C LEU A 138 3.45 -3.48 -5.98
N PRO A 139 2.99 -4.13 -7.08
CA PRO A 139 3.75 -4.22 -8.33
C PRO A 139 4.06 -2.84 -8.92
N ASP A 140 5.28 -2.62 -9.40
CA ASP A 140 5.72 -1.38 -10.06
C ASP A 140 5.40 -0.08 -9.27
N TYR A 141 5.28 -0.20 -7.94
CA TYR A 141 4.97 0.93 -7.07
C TYR A 141 6.22 1.75 -6.78
N ASP A 142 6.14 3.03 -7.10
CA ASP A 142 7.16 4.03 -6.77
C ASP A 142 6.59 5.03 -5.75
N PRO A 143 7.19 5.16 -4.55
CA PRO A 143 6.71 6.08 -3.52
C PRO A 143 6.70 7.56 -3.94
N GLY A 144 7.55 7.97 -4.88
CA GLY A 144 7.63 9.34 -5.39
C GLY A 144 6.54 9.68 -6.40
N VAL A 145 6.11 8.69 -7.18
CA VAL A 145 5.18 8.87 -8.32
C VAL A 145 3.80 8.31 -8.03
N SER A 146 3.74 7.11 -7.43
CA SER A 146 2.50 6.35 -7.30
C SER A 146 1.60 6.91 -6.19
N GLN A 147 0.40 7.35 -6.55
CA GLN A 147 -0.67 7.71 -5.62
C GLN A 147 -1.72 6.60 -5.65
N VAL A 148 -1.83 5.84 -4.57
CA VAL A 148 -2.77 4.72 -4.51
C VAL A 148 -4.14 5.20 -4.10
N SER A 149 -5.14 4.90 -4.93
CA SER A 149 -6.56 5.03 -4.62
C SER A 149 -7.10 3.66 -4.22
N TRP A 150 -7.71 3.56 -3.04
CA TRP A 150 -8.17 2.29 -2.48
C TRP A 150 -9.68 2.11 -2.62
N PHE A 151 -10.08 0.89 -2.97
CA PHE A 151 -11.46 0.43 -2.94
C PHE A 151 -11.52 -1.01 -2.41
N ARG A 152 -12.10 -1.23 -1.23
CA ARG A 152 -12.07 -2.53 -0.53
C ARG A 152 -10.64 -3.03 -0.40
N ASP A 153 -10.33 -4.20 -0.98
CA ASP A 153 -9.01 -4.82 -1.01
C ASP A 153 -8.21 -4.53 -2.30
N TYR A 154 -8.72 -3.63 -3.16
CA TYR A 154 -8.03 -3.22 -4.38
C TYR A 154 -7.37 -1.85 -4.21
N GLY A 155 -6.12 -1.75 -4.65
CA GLY A 155 -5.39 -0.49 -4.81
C GLY A 155 -5.11 -0.20 -6.27
N ALA A 156 -5.53 0.96 -6.76
CA ALA A 156 -5.27 1.42 -8.12
C ALA A 156 -4.29 2.59 -8.10
N TYR A 157 -3.32 2.58 -8.98
CA TYR A 157 -2.29 3.62 -9.10
C TYR A 157 -1.59 3.57 -10.44
N CYS A 158 -0.92 4.66 -10.80
CA CYS A 158 0.07 4.63 -11.86
C CYS A 158 1.42 4.19 -11.29
N GLY A 159 1.97 3.11 -11.84
CA GLY A 159 3.24 2.54 -11.43
C GLY A 159 4.34 2.78 -12.45
N LEU A 160 5.59 2.75 -12.00
CA LEU A 160 6.77 2.80 -12.86
C LEU A 160 7.46 1.45 -12.88
N THR A 161 7.88 1.01 -14.05
CA THR A 161 8.76 -0.18 -14.14
C THR A 161 10.06 0.04 -13.39
N ALA A 162 10.72 -1.05 -12.99
CA ALA A 162 12.00 -1.01 -12.28
C ALA A 162 13.10 -0.20 -13.02
N GLY A 163 12.98 -0.06 -14.34
CA GLY A 163 13.88 0.79 -15.13
C GLY A 163 13.46 2.26 -15.22
N GLY A 164 12.34 2.66 -14.61
CA GLY A 164 11.83 4.03 -14.62
C GLY A 164 11.36 4.56 -15.98
N LYS A 165 11.31 3.69 -17.02
CA LYS A 165 11.07 4.14 -18.42
C LYS A 165 9.64 3.98 -18.91
N SER A 166 8.77 3.37 -18.16
CA SER A 166 7.39 3.12 -18.59
C SER A 166 6.43 3.28 -17.46
N LEU A 167 5.35 3.99 -17.74
CA LEU A 167 4.22 4.22 -16.86
C LEU A 167 3.14 3.17 -17.11
N TYR A 168 2.61 2.59 -16.04
CA TYR A 168 1.58 1.56 -16.09
C TYR A 168 0.35 1.94 -15.28
N ALA A 169 -0.83 1.64 -15.80
CA ALA A 169 -2.02 1.51 -14.98
C ALA A 169 -1.95 0.19 -14.23
N VAL A 170 -1.98 0.24 -12.91
CA VAL A 170 -1.88 -0.95 -12.06
C VAL A 170 -3.08 -1.02 -11.14
N VAL A 171 -3.72 -2.20 -11.10
CA VAL A 171 -4.68 -2.56 -10.05
C VAL A 171 -4.13 -3.77 -9.32
N ALA A 172 -3.82 -3.60 -8.05
CA ALA A 172 -3.31 -4.65 -7.18
C ALA A 172 -4.37 -5.02 -6.15
N GLN A 173 -4.50 -6.31 -5.85
CA GLN A 173 -5.33 -6.81 -4.76
C GLN A 173 -4.43 -7.17 -3.57
N VAL A 174 -4.79 -6.74 -2.36
CA VAL A 174 -3.96 -6.87 -1.15
C VAL A 174 -3.53 -8.32 -0.88
N ALA A 175 -4.40 -9.29 -1.12
CA ALA A 175 -4.13 -10.71 -0.90
C ALA A 175 -3.47 -11.41 -2.10
N ALA A 176 -3.41 -10.76 -3.27
CA ALA A 176 -2.90 -11.37 -4.48
C ALA A 176 -1.39 -11.12 -4.65
N ARG A 177 -0.70 -12.09 -5.23
CA ARG A 177 0.75 -11.95 -5.54
C ARG A 177 1.01 -11.20 -6.84
N LYS A 178 0.00 -11.13 -7.72
CA LYS A 178 0.09 -10.51 -9.04
C LYS A 178 -0.92 -9.37 -9.14
N ALA A 179 -0.62 -8.38 -9.95
CA ALA A 179 -1.59 -7.37 -10.30
C ALA A 179 -2.80 -7.99 -11.03
N VAL A 180 -3.99 -7.48 -10.73
CA VAL A 180 -5.23 -7.79 -11.46
C VAL A 180 -5.18 -7.13 -12.85
N LEU A 181 -4.58 -5.92 -12.88
CA LEU A 181 -4.30 -5.16 -14.09
C LEU A 181 -2.88 -4.63 -14.02
N ALA A 182 -2.13 -4.78 -15.11
CA ALA A 182 -0.88 -4.06 -15.37
C ALA A 182 -0.85 -3.73 -16.86
N ARG A 183 -1.23 -2.51 -17.24
CA ARG A 183 -1.26 -2.06 -18.63
C ARG A 183 -0.40 -0.83 -18.83
N LYS A 184 0.48 -0.89 -19.82
CA LYS A 184 1.30 0.25 -20.18
C LYS A 184 0.43 1.41 -20.67
N LEU A 185 0.62 2.57 -20.06
CA LEU A 185 -0.02 3.83 -20.42
C LEU A 185 0.88 4.64 -21.33
N ASP A 186 2.17 4.76 -20.96
CA ASP A 186 3.12 5.59 -21.71
C ASP A 186 4.58 5.20 -21.44
N SER A 187 5.47 5.84 -22.19
CA SER A 187 6.89 5.95 -21.83
C SER A 187 7.05 7.09 -20.84
N PHE A 188 7.93 6.91 -19.86
CA PHE A 188 8.22 7.90 -18.83
C PHE A 188 9.68 8.32 -18.91
N ASP A 189 9.90 9.62 -18.85
CA ASP A 189 11.23 10.20 -18.78
C ASP A 189 11.28 11.15 -17.56
N PRO A 190 11.97 10.76 -16.49
CA PRO A 190 12.03 11.55 -15.27
C PRO A 190 12.77 12.89 -15.45
N GLU A 191 13.63 13.02 -16.47
CA GLU A 191 14.34 14.28 -16.75
C GLU A 191 13.41 15.32 -17.36
N SER A 192 12.49 14.87 -18.21
CA SER A 192 11.51 15.74 -18.87
C SER A 192 10.27 16.03 -18.03
N HIS A 193 9.93 15.15 -17.11
CA HIS A 193 8.69 15.21 -16.32
C HIS A 193 8.97 14.91 -14.84
N PRO A 194 9.43 15.91 -14.08
CA PRO A 194 9.75 15.70 -12.64
C PRO A 194 8.52 15.49 -11.77
N ASP A 195 7.32 15.87 -12.22
CA ASP A 195 6.07 15.73 -11.47
C ASP A 195 5.32 14.43 -11.79
N PRO A 196 4.42 13.98 -10.88
CA PRO A 196 3.63 12.79 -11.13
C PRO A 196 2.81 12.95 -12.41
N VAL A 197 3.10 12.08 -13.37
CA VAL A 197 2.48 12.07 -14.71
C VAL A 197 1.07 11.45 -14.69
N CYS A 198 0.53 11.20 -13.53
CA CYS A 198 -0.78 10.56 -13.38
C CYS A 198 -1.43 10.99 -12.08
N GLY A 199 -2.65 11.49 -12.17
CA GLY A 199 -3.47 11.76 -11.00
C GLY A 199 -3.86 10.46 -10.26
N PRO A 200 -4.48 10.60 -9.07
CA PRO A 200 -5.04 9.45 -8.37
C PRO A 200 -6.10 8.78 -9.24
N ALA A 201 -6.12 7.44 -9.27
CA ALA A 201 -7.14 6.69 -9.98
C ALA A 201 -8.52 6.89 -9.32
N GLU A 202 -9.57 6.89 -10.13
CA GLU A 202 -10.94 7.10 -9.68
C GLU A 202 -11.73 5.79 -9.74
N TRP A 203 -12.51 5.52 -8.67
CA TRP A 203 -13.33 4.32 -8.57
C TRP A 203 -14.80 4.60 -8.76
N GLN A 204 -15.42 3.87 -9.69
CA GLN A 204 -16.86 3.75 -9.84
C GLN A 204 -17.33 2.42 -9.25
N ARG A 205 -18.50 2.41 -8.58
CA ARG A 205 -18.97 1.22 -7.85
C ARG A 205 -19.86 0.29 -8.66
N GLN A 206 -20.61 0.82 -9.63
CA GLN A 206 -21.59 0.07 -10.42
C GLN A 206 -21.59 0.58 -11.88
N PRO A 207 -21.03 -0.20 -12.81
CA PRO A 207 -20.20 -1.39 -12.59
C PRO A 207 -18.94 -1.04 -11.79
N LEU A 208 -18.23 -2.04 -11.24
CA LEU A 208 -16.97 -1.79 -10.59
C LEU A 208 -15.94 -1.42 -11.66
N ARG A 209 -15.60 -0.15 -11.74
CA ARG A 209 -14.70 0.42 -12.75
C ARG A 209 -13.64 1.26 -12.10
N VAL A 210 -12.48 1.30 -12.69
CA VAL A 210 -11.39 2.20 -12.33
C VAL A 210 -10.95 2.99 -13.54
N SER A 211 -10.76 4.31 -13.37
CA SER A 211 -10.29 5.22 -14.40
C SER A 211 -8.92 5.79 -14.02
N PHE A 212 -8.04 5.87 -14.99
CA PHE A 212 -6.70 6.43 -14.86
C PHE A 212 -6.59 7.66 -15.76
N HIS A 213 -6.01 8.73 -15.24
CA HIS A 213 -5.87 10.02 -15.91
C HIS A 213 -4.39 10.39 -16.07
N PRO A 214 -3.68 9.81 -17.07
CA PRO A 214 -2.30 10.21 -17.35
C PRO A 214 -2.27 11.67 -17.82
N THR A 215 -1.31 12.45 -17.33
CA THR A 215 -1.20 13.86 -17.68
C THR A 215 -0.94 14.04 -19.18
N GLY A 216 -1.73 14.90 -19.82
CA GLY A 216 -1.59 15.20 -21.25
C GLY A 216 -2.10 14.11 -22.21
N LYS A 217 -2.80 13.10 -21.71
CA LYS A 217 -3.41 12.01 -22.48
C LYS A 217 -4.86 11.79 -22.10
N GLU A 218 -5.56 11.09 -22.99
CA GLU A 218 -6.92 10.62 -22.74
C GLU A 218 -6.94 9.63 -21.56
N GLY A 219 -7.99 9.71 -20.74
CA GLY A 219 -8.22 8.79 -19.65
C GLY A 219 -8.50 7.38 -20.14
N VAL A 220 -8.10 6.38 -19.37
CA VAL A 220 -8.38 4.97 -19.68
C VAL A 220 -9.13 4.34 -18.52
N SER A 221 -10.21 3.63 -18.85
CA SER A 221 -11.09 3.00 -17.86
C SER A 221 -11.09 1.47 -18.02
N PHE A 222 -11.21 0.77 -16.90
CA PHE A 222 -11.25 -0.70 -16.86
C PHE A 222 -12.37 -1.16 -15.93
N ASP A 223 -13.20 -2.09 -16.41
CA ASP A 223 -14.14 -2.81 -15.57
C ASP A 223 -13.40 -3.93 -14.83
N ILE A 224 -13.55 -3.94 -13.52
CA ILE A 224 -12.89 -4.93 -12.66
C ILE A 224 -13.86 -6.09 -12.43
N VAL A 225 -13.45 -7.26 -12.88
CA VAL A 225 -14.13 -8.53 -12.65
C VAL A 225 -13.28 -9.40 -11.73
N PRO A 226 -13.84 -10.43 -11.05
CA PRO A 226 -13.05 -11.28 -10.16
C PRO A 226 -11.80 -11.84 -10.83
N GLY A 227 -10.61 -11.43 -10.33
CA GLY A 227 -9.30 -11.90 -10.81
C GLY A 227 -8.82 -11.31 -12.14
N SER A 228 -9.53 -10.34 -12.74
CA SER A 228 -9.18 -9.75 -14.04
C SER A 228 -9.69 -8.31 -14.18
N ALA A 229 -9.28 -7.65 -15.27
CA ALA A 229 -9.78 -6.34 -15.66
C ALA A 229 -10.00 -6.30 -17.18
N VAL A 230 -11.07 -5.65 -17.61
CA VAL A 230 -11.44 -5.51 -19.01
C VAL A 230 -11.40 -4.02 -19.39
N LEU A 231 -10.71 -3.69 -20.47
CA LEU A 231 -10.69 -2.32 -21.00
C LEU A 231 -12.10 -1.91 -21.42
N VAL A 232 -12.51 -0.73 -20.99
CA VAL A 232 -13.74 -0.10 -21.46
C VAL A 232 -13.37 0.77 -22.64
N GLU A 233 -13.82 0.38 -23.83
CA GLU A 233 -13.78 1.25 -24.99
C GLU A 233 -14.94 2.23 -24.84
N GLU A 234 -14.65 3.52 -24.74
CA GLU A 234 -15.69 4.53 -24.88
C GLU A 234 -16.13 4.46 -26.34
N SER A 235 -17.27 3.82 -26.57
CA SER A 235 -17.99 3.93 -27.85
C SER A 235 -18.29 5.42 -28.01
N GLY A 236 -17.58 6.07 -28.94
CA GLY A 236 -17.94 7.42 -29.35
C GLY A 236 -19.41 7.37 -29.75
N ASP A 237 -20.27 7.92 -28.93
CA ASP A 237 -21.64 8.20 -29.28
C ASP A 237 -21.58 9.30 -30.36
N ASP A 238 -21.36 8.87 -31.60
CA ASP A 238 -21.80 9.65 -32.75
C ASP A 238 -23.31 9.69 -32.61
N ALA A 239 -23.79 10.69 -31.89
CA ALA A 239 -25.18 11.06 -31.81
C ALA A 239 -25.61 11.41 -33.24
N GLU A 240 -26.08 10.40 -33.96
CA GLU A 240 -26.77 10.55 -35.21
C GLU A 240 -28.03 11.42 -34.94
N THR A 241 -27.87 12.71 -35.21
CA THR A 241 -28.98 13.68 -35.15
C THR A 241 -30.06 13.15 -36.09
N PRO A 242 -31.26 12.80 -35.59
CA PRO A 242 -32.34 12.35 -36.47
C PRO A 242 -32.69 13.49 -37.41
N ALA A 243 -32.49 13.23 -38.69
CA ALA A 243 -32.83 14.14 -39.79
C ALA A 243 -34.31 14.61 -39.62
N ALA A 244 -34.48 15.93 -39.54
CA ALA A 244 -35.74 16.58 -39.47
C ALA A 244 -36.69 16.06 -40.56
N ALA A 245 -37.83 15.52 -40.14
CA ALA A 245 -38.94 15.15 -41.05
C ALA A 245 -39.41 16.38 -41.81
N VAL A 246 -39.27 16.35 -43.12
CA VAL A 246 -39.80 17.34 -44.03
C VAL A 246 -41.30 17.22 -44.00
N GLU A 247 -41.98 18.22 -43.45
CA GLU A 247 -43.42 18.40 -43.42
C GLU A 247 -43.94 18.63 -44.83
N ALA A 248 -44.65 17.66 -45.42
CA ALA A 248 -45.33 17.77 -46.66
C ALA A 248 -46.63 18.53 -46.49
N LYS A 249 -46.74 19.69 -47.12
CA LYS A 249 -47.95 20.57 -47.15
C LYS A 249 -49.00 19.96 -48.06
N PRO A 250 -50.24 19.77 -47.64
CA PRO A 250 -51.34 19.36 -48.54
C PRO A 250 -51.86 20.53 -49.38
N LYS A 251 -52.20 20.20 -50.65
CA LYS A 251 -52.97 21.05 -51.52
C LYS A 251 -54.43 20.91 -51.23
#